data_cde419d2185b86cca6c5cd610e4ad34f
#
_entry.id   cde419d2185b86cca6c5cd610e4ad34f
#
_cell.length_a   1.000
_cell.length_b   1.000
_cell.length_c   1.000
_cell.angle_alpha   90.00
_cell.angle_beta   90.00
_cell.angle_gamma   90.00
#
_symmetry.space_group_name_H-M   'P 1'
#
loop_
_entity.id
_entity.type
_entity.pdbx_description
1 polymer ?
#
loop_
_entity_poly.entity_id
_entity_poly.type
_entity_poly.pdbx_seq_one_letter_code
_entity_poly.pdbx_strand_id
1 'polypeptide(L)'
;MSDETESASLTEGSTNDEMVVECEDAKDGLQDDVVPDNRLTEDTEDTEDKTGKSIASFIPQDEEGRKKLTRKSIIAGGILVVVVLILAVGLPGVTYLQASDAFDSGDYSRAIELYGKAGNFADAAERKETAQKALYYEQGKEKMKKGDYESAIPLFEKAIPYKDAKKCKEKAPDADYYTKAVALFDEGDYASAGKSFAALGDYKDSLDRAKTCAEKLMEQQEYAAAQYIYAALGPQFEEQRANADDLAQKKATFESALQCVEDNKVDSALDYLGKLPDDFGCDGKTVGALKGQLNAVKPIMDLAGTYKSCDPSKCRVTQTSKSTGYYYWWESTDTITGEDLSIDASLNSDGSVHLSGSVSFYRYTNFSTIGEYVNGSSVSKSFSLDVTGIPGSIPIDDQTSLVRNGDGTWSLSWSESDNSHDLYFDYLYTANFRYSKWKVC
;
A
#
# COMPACT_ATOMS: atom_id res chain seq x y z
N MET A 1 -5.77 30.79 -42.89
CA MET A 1 -6.45 29.50 -43.05
C MET A 1 -6.32 28.84 -41.69
N SER A 2 -7.41 28.90 -41.02
CA SER A 2 -7.70 28.46 -39.66
C SER A 2 -7.87 26.95 -39.61
N ASP A 3 -7.20 26.30 -38.65
CA ASP A 3 -7.56 24.95 -38.23
C ASP A 3 -8.00 25.00 -36.78
N GLU A 4 -9.29 24.72 -36.63
CA GLU A 4 -10.01 24.58 -35.39
C GLU A 4 -9.64 23.22 -34.76
N THR A 5 -9.06 23.23 -33.57
CA THR A 5 -8.97 22.05 -32.72
C THR A 5 -10.15 22.05 -31.77
N GLU A 6 -11.09 21.20 -32.07
CA GLU A 6 -12.28 20.85 -31.27
C GLU A 6 -11.85 20.14 -29.98
N SER A 7 -11.96 20.84 -28.86
CA SER A 7 -11.80 20.24 -27.53
C SER A 7 -13.12 19.63 -27.10
N ALA A 8 -13.20 18.31 -27.16
CA ALA A 8 -14.29 17.55 -26.58
C ALA A 8 -14.17 17.58 -25.03
N SER A 9 -15.04 18.38 -24.40
CA SER A 9 -15.26 18.33 -22.97
C SER A 9 -16.06 17.07 -22.63
N LEU A 10 -15.42 16.10 -22.01
CA LEU A 10 -16.09 15.00 -21.33
C LEU A 10 -16.71 15.56 -20.03
N THR A 11 -18.02 15.75 -20.08
CA THR A 11 -18.82 15.95 -18.86
C THR A 11 -18.89 14.63 -18.11
N GLU A 12 -18.18 14.56 -17.00
CA GLU A 12 -18.37 13.53 -15.99
C GLU A 12 -19.80 13.67 -15.41
N GLY A 13 -20.68 12.82 -15.90
CA GLY A 13 -21.96 12.56 -15.27
C GLY A 13 -21.76 11.63 -14.07
N SER A 14 -21.60 12.23 -12.90
CA SER A 14 -21.74 11.52 -11.63
C SER A 14 -23.21 11.07 -11.49
N THR A 15 -23.51 9.89 -11.97
CA THR A 15 -24.73 9.19 -11.56
C THR A 15 -24.40 8.49 -10.24
N ASN A 16 -24.87 9.10 -9.14
CA ASN A 16 -25.10 8.39 -7.89
C ASN A 16 -26.15 7.31 -8.17
N ASP A 17 -25.72 6.17 -8.69
CA ASP A 17 -26.51 4.95 -8.66
C ASP A 17 -26.67 4.57 -7.19
N GLU A 18 -27.90 4.78 -6.67
CA GLU A 18 -28.29 4.33 -5.34
C GLU A 18 -27.99 2.83 -5.23
N MET A 19 -26.96 2.51 -4.46
CA MET A 19 -26.50 1.15 -4.21
C MET A 19 -27.48 0.43 -3.27
N VAL A 20 -28.69 0.20 -3.75
CA VAL A 20 -29.70 -0.59 -3.05
C VAL A 20 -29.39 -2.06 -3.31
N VAL A 21 -28.90 -2.76 -2.30
CA VAL A 21 -28.92 -4.22 -2.31
C VAL A 21 -30.37 -4.65 -2.14
N GLU A 22 -31.07 -4.85 -3.26
CA GLU A 22 -32.40 -5.41 -3.24
C GLU A 22 -32.32 -6.88 -2.81
N CYS A 23 -32.80 -7.16 -1.61
CA CYS A 23 -33.33 -8.48 -1.33
C CYS A 23 -34.63 -8.55 -2.14
N GLU A 24 -34.62 -9.27 -3.28
CA GLU A 24 -35.79 -9.44 -4.14
C GLU A 24 -36.96 -9.95 -3.29
N ASP A 25 -38.07 -9.19 -3.28
CA ASP A 25 -39.34 -9.67 -2.74
C ASP A 25 -39.76 -10.86 -3.61
N ALA A 26 -39.57 -12.06 -3.09
CA ALA A 26 -40.13 -13.25 -3.70
C ALA A 26 -41.66 -13.11 -3.66
N LYS A 27 -42.23 -12.80 -4.82
CA LYS A 27 -43.65 -13.00 -5.06
C LYS A 27 -43.87 -14.51 -5.19
N ASP A 28 -44.04 -15.16 -4.06
CA ASP A 28 -44.49 -16.53 -4.08
C ASP A 28 -45.83 -16.64 -3.41
N GLY A 29 -46.74 -17.23 -4.20
CA GLY A 29 -48.08 -17.53 -3.81
C GLY A 29 -48.09 -18.47 -2.62
N LEU A 30 -48.99 -18.12 -1.69
CA LEU A 30 -49.45 -19.01 -0.66
C LEU A 30 -49.95 -20.30 -1.30
N GLN A 31 -49.16 -21.34 -1.28
CA GLN A 31 -49.59 -22.70 -1.48
C GLN A 31 -50.00 -23.23 -0.10
N ASP A 32 -51.30 -23.48 0.06
CA ASP A 32 -51.90 -24.22 1.18
C ASP A 32 -51.25 -25.62 1.27
N ASP A 33 -50.34 -25.80 2.16
CA ASP A 33 -49.86 -27.11 2.52
C ASP A 33 -50.40 -27.51 3.90
N VAL A 34 -51.47 -28.31 3.76
CA VAL A 34 -51.84 -29.49 4.55
C VAL A 34 -51.40 -29.49 6.02
N VAL A 35 -52.39 -29.29 6.86
CA VAL A 35 -52.42 -29.65 8.30
C VAL A 35 -52.09 -31.13 8.49
N PRO A 36 -51.09 -31.52 9.25
CA PRO A 36 -51.01 -32.88 9.74
C PRO A 36 -51.97 -33.05 10.96
N ASP A 37 -52.91 -33.95 10.78
CA ASP A 37 -53.77 -34.53 11.81
C ASP A 37 -52.89 -35.14 12.95
N ASN A 38 -52.87 -34.45 14.07
CA ASN A 38 -52.23 -34.95 15.27
C ASN A 38 -53.26 -35.48 16.23
N ARG A 39 -53.50 -36.82 16.12
CA ARG A 39 -54.29 -37.59 17.07
C ARG A 39 -53.72 -37.43 18.46
N LEU A 40 -54.57 -36.88 19.35
CA LEU A 40 -54.39 -36.92 20.78
C LEU A 40 -54.32 -38.37 21.28
N THR A 41 -53.23 -38.73 21.88
CA THR A 41 -53.18 -39.81 22.86
C THR A 41 -53.29 -39.20 24.23
N GLU A 42 -54.40 -39.57 24.88
CA GLU A 42 -54.63 -39.33 26.29
C GLU A 42 -53.59 -40.06 27.11
N ASP A 43 -52.86 -39.33 27.91
CA ASP A 43 -52.21 -39.86 29.13
C ASP A 43 -52.56 -38.88 30.26
N THR A 44 -53.50 -39.36 31.08
CA THR A 44 -53.92 -38.80 32.34
C THR A 44 -52.83 -39.01 33.39
N GLU A 45 -52.22 -37.95 33.87
CA GLU A 45 -51.57 -37.94 35.18
C GLU A 45 -52.28 -36.92 36.10
N ASP A 46 -52.82 -37.48 37.18
CA ASP A 46 -53.50 -36.81 38.30
C ASP A 46 -52.54 -35.81 39.00
N THR A 47 -52.86 -34.53 38.96
CA THR A 47 -52.41 -33.59 39.97
C THR A 47 -53.60 -33.02 40.72
N GLU A 48 -53.77 -33.49 41.96
CA GLU A 48 -54.71 -32.91 42.94
C GLU A 48 -54.40 -31.46 43.21
N ASP A 49 -55.22 -30.55 42.65
CA ASP A 49 -55.30 -29.17 43.11
C ASP A 49 -56.41 -28.97 44.14
N LYS A 50 -56.00 -28.76 45.39
CA LYS A 50 -56.86 -28.54 46.54
C LYS A 50 -57.38 -27.10 46.61
N THR A 51 -58.22 -26.68 45.67
CA THR A 51 -59.00 -25.45 45.83
C THR A 51 -60.36 -25.52 45.12
N GLY A 52 -60.97 -26.68 45.03
CA GLY A 52 -62.34 -26.85 44.60
C GLY A 52 -63.36 -26.69 45.71
N LYS A 53 -63.63 -25.47 46.19
CA LYS A 53 -64.84 -25.23 46.86
C LYS A 53 -65.96 -25.27 45.84
N SER A 54 -66.62 -26.44 45.78
CA SER A 54 -67.80 -26.69 44.96
C SER A 54 -68.86 -25.57 45.10
N ILE A 55 -69.23 -24.94 43.97
CA ILE A 55 -70.35 -24.00 43.84
C ILE A 55 -71.69 -24.67 44.23
N ALA A 56 -71.72 -25.99 44.36
CA ALA A 56 -72.89 -26.77 44.77
C ALA A 56 -73.37 -26.49 46.22
N SER A 57 -72.57 -25.86 47.07
CA SER A 57 -73.00 -25.50 48.47
C SER A 57 -73.77 -24.23 48.60
N PHE A 58 -74.02 -23.48 47.51
CA PHE A 58 -74.84 -22.24 47.51
C PHE A 58 -76.23 -22.40 46.98
N ILE A 59 -76.71 -23.61 46.70
CA ILE A 59 -78.09 -23.88 46.31
C ILE A 59 -78.84 -24.26 47.56
N PRO A 60 -79.79 -23.46 48.04
CA PRO A 60 -80.65 -23.83 49.15
C PRO A 60 -81.47 -25.09 48.83
N GLN A 61 -81.40 -26.09 49.72
CA GLN A 61 -82.07 -27.42 49.51
C GLN A 61 -83.55 -27.45 49.91
N ASP A 62 -84.13 -26.33 50.30
CA ASP A 62 -85.55 -26.25 50.64
C ASP A 62 -86.44 -25.81 49.43
N GLU A 63 -87.55 -26.46 49.27
CA GLU A 63 -88.46 -26.20 48.14
C GLU A 63 -89.03 -24.73 48.13
N GLU A 64 -89.01 -24.01 49.23
CA GLU A 64 -89.42 -22.61 49.34
C GLU A 64 -88.31 -21.64 48.85
N GLY A 65 -87.05 -21.97 49.07
CA GLY A 65 -85.91 -21.20 48.57
C GLY A 65 -85.74 -21.27 47.04
N ARG A 66 -86.15 -22.35 46.44
CA ARG A 66 -86.06 -22.56 44.95
C ARG A 66 -87.12 -21.68 44.19
N LYS A 67 -88.26 -21.34 44.82
CA LYS A 67 -89.30 -20.51 44.17
C LYS A 67 -89.05 -19.00 44.21
N LYS A 68 -88.05 -18.54 44.95
CA LYS A 68 -87.62 -17.15 45.02
C LYS A 68 -86.39 -16.80 44.24
N LEU A 69 -85.89 -17.70 43.44
CA LEU A 69 -84.94 -17.33 42.41
C LEU A 69 -85.69 -16.48 41.38
N THR A 70 -85.86 -15.24 41.74
CA THR A 70 -86.65 -14.28 40.94
C THR A 70 -86.01 -14.22 39.54
N ARG A 71 -86.84 -14.08 38.50
CA ARG A 71 -86.50 -13.82 37.12
C ARG A 71 -85.33 -12.82 37.00
N LYS A 72 -85.24 -11.91 38.00
CA LYS A 72 -84.07 -10.92 38.08
C LYS A 72 -82.77 -11.55 38.39
N SER A 73 -82.66 -12.62 39.19
CA SER A 73 -81.37 -13.32 39.49
C SER A 73 -80.92 -14.19 38.32
N ILE A 74 -81.81 -14.79 37.56
CA ILE A 74 -81.48 -15.52 36.34
C ILE A 74 -81.03 -14.57 35.25
N ILE A 75 -81.70 -13.40 35.13
CA ILE A 75 -81.26 -12.35 34.18
C ILE A 75 -79.93 -11.77 34.61
N ALA A 76 -79.67 -11.49 35.88
CA ALA A 76 -78.41 -11.01 36.41
C ALA A 76 -77.27 -12.01 36.21
N GLY A 77 -77.53 -13.33 36.44
CA GLY A 77 -76.58 -14.41 36.15
C GLY A 77 -76.27 -14.56 34.67
N GLY A 78 -77.32 -14.44 33.82
CA GLY A 78 -77.17 -14.42 32.37
C GLY A 78 -76.36 -13.22 31.85
N ILE A 79 -76.61 -12.04 32.39
CA ILE A 79 -75.81 -10.82 32.05
C ILE A 79 -74.36 -10.97 32.51
N LEU A 80 -74.09 -11.50 33.70
CA LEU A 80 -72.78 -11.75 34.20
C LEU A 80 -72.00 -12.72 33.28
N VAL A 81 -72.63 -13.81 32.84
CA VAL A 81 -72.05 -14.78 31.90
C VAL A 81 -71.74 -14.12 30.55
N VAL A 82 -72.68 -13.31 30.03
CA VAL A 82 -72.46 -12.57 28.76
C VAL A 82 -71.34 -11.56 28.91
N VAL A 83 -71.30 -10.80 30.04
CA VAL A 83 -70.22 -9.86 30.32
C VAL A 83 -68.80 -10.60 30.42
N VAL A 84 -68.81 -11.74 31.11
CA VAL A 84 -67.62 -12.58 31.21
C VAL A 84 -67.16 -13.11 29.82
N LEU A 85 -68.12 -13.53 28.99
CA LEU A 85 -67.83 -13.95 27.61
C LEU A 85 -67.33 -12.79 26.73
N ILE A 86 -67.92 -11.59 26.87
CA ILE A 86 -67.44 -10.40 26.16
C ILE A 86 -66.02 -10.03 26.63
N LEU A 87 -65.74 -10.08 27.93
CA LEU A 87 -64.39 -9.80 28.47
C LEU A 87 -63.43 -10.90 28.19
N ALA A 88 -63.83 -12.18 28.18
CA ALA A 88 -62.92 -13.32 27.97
C ALA A 88 -62.65 -13.62 26.48
N VAL A 89 -63.61 -13.34 25.59
CA VAL A 89 -63.52 -13.69 24.17
C VAL A 89 -63.65 -12.50 23.24
N GLY A 90 -64.62 -11.55 23.59
CA GLY A 90 -64.92 -10.42 22.72
C GLY A 90 -63.80 -9.39 22.64
N LEU A 91 -63.22 -8.95 23.77
CA LEU A 91 -62.15 -7.98 23.80
C LEU A 91 -60.83 -8.54 23.25
N PRO A 92 -60.39 -9.75 23.64
CA PRO A 92 -59.21 -10.37 23.03
C PRO A 92 -59.36 -10.62 21.53
N GLY A 93 -60.56 -10.99 21.06
CA GLY A 93 -60.84 -11.20 19.65
C GLY A 93 -60.75 -9.92 18.80
N VAL A 94 -61.29 -8.80 19.32
CA VAL A 94 -61.15 -7.50 18.64
C VAL A 94 -59.70 -7.04 18.59
N THR A 95 -58.95 -7.18 19.68
CA THR A 95 -57.53 -6.83 19.71
C THR A 95 -56.70 -7.72 18.79
N TYR A 96 -57.04 -8.99 18.64
CA TYR A 96 -56.43 -9.91 17.69
C TYR A 96 -56.63 -9.46 16.22
N LEU A 97 -57.88 -9.10 15.85
CA LEU A 97 -58.17 -8.60 14.50
C LEU A 97 -57.40 -7.30 14.22
N GLN A 98 -57.40 -6.36 15.17
CA GLN A 98 -56.60 -5.13 15.03
C GLN A 98 -55.09 -5.42 14.93
N ALA A 99 -54.58 -6.45 15.60
CA ALA A 99 -53.24 -6.88 15.49
C ALA A 99 -52.93 -7.44 14.10
N SER A 100 -53.86 -8.20 13.52
CA SER A 100 -53.73 -8.73 12.15
C SER A 100 -53.69 -7.58 11.13
N ASP A 101 -54.62 -6.59 11.25
CA ASP A 101 -54.59 -5.42 10.38
C ASP A 101 -53.29 -4.61 10.49
N ALA A 102 -52.77 -4.46 11.71
CA ALA A 102 -51.47 -3.81 11.92
C ALA A 102 -50.30 -4.60 11.28
N PHE A 103 -50.33 -5.92 11.39
CA PHE A 103 -49.35 -6.80 10.75
C PHE A 103 -49.40 -6.68 9.23
N ASP A 104 -50.60 -6.77 8.65
CA ASP A 104 -50.81 -6.69 7.21
C ASP A 104 -50.45 -5.30 6.61
N SER A 105 -50.58 -4.24 7.41
CA SER A 105 -50.12 -2.90 7.05
C SER A 105 -48.63 -2.64 7.27
N GLY A 106 -47.86 -3.61 7.80
CA GLY A 106 -46.44 -3.48 8.08
C GLY A 106 -46.09 -2.78 9.39
N ASP A 107 -47.12 -2.40 10.21
CA ASP A 107 -46.85 -1.83 11.54
C ASP A 107 -46.63 -2.97 12.57
N TYR A 108 -45.48 -3.63 12.39
CA TYR A 108 -45.12 -4.79 13.21
C TYR A 108 -44.99 -4.45 14.70
N SER A 109 -44.57 -3.23 15.04
CA SER A 109 -44.44 -2.80 16.42
C SER A 109 -45.79 -2.77 17.10
N ARG A 110 -46.78 -2.21 16.42
CA ARG A 110 -48.17 -2.18 16.89
C ARG A 110 -48.81 -3.57 16.91
N ALA A 111 -48.53 -4.39 15.91
CA ALA A 111 -48.99 -5.78 15.86
C ALA A 111 -48.47 -6.59 17.07
N ILE A 112 -47.20 -6.48 17.44
CA ILE A 112 -46.60 -7.13 18.62
C ILE A 112 -47.31 -6.73 19.90
N GLU A 113 -47.58 -5.42 20.08
CA GLU A 113 -48.31 -4.90 21.26
C GLU A 113 -49.74 -5.47 21.34
N LEU A 114 -50.48 -5.44 20.23
CA LEU A 114 -51.86 -5.88 20.16
C LEU A 114 -51.99 -7.39 20.30
N TYR A 115 -51.12 -8.20 19.65
CA TYR A 115 -51.08 -9.65 19.89
C TYR A 115 -50.74 -9.96 21.35
N GLY A 116 -49.85 -9.19 21.98
CA GLY A 116 -49.56 -9.32 23.42
C GLY A 116 -50.76 -9.04 24.29
N LYS A 117 -51.62 -8.08 23.93
CA LYS A 117 -52.90 -7.77 24.63
C LYS A 117 -53.99 -8.82 24.39
N ALA A 118 -53.99 -9.45 23.20
CA ALA A 118 -54.88 -10.58 22.90
C ALA A 118 -54.55 -11.82 23.72
N GLY A 119 -53.31 -11.93 24.22
CA GLY A 119 -52.86 -12.98 25.14
C GLY A 119 -52.94 -14.38 24.53
N ASN A 120 -53.72 -15.26 25.15
CA ASN A 120 -53.88 -16.65 24.69
C ASN A 120 -55.06 -16.83 23.71
N PHE A 121 -55.56 -15.74 23.11
CA PHE A 121 -56.66 -15.83 22.15
C PHE A 121 -56.12 -16.38 20.82
N ALA A 122 -56.73 -17.46 20.33
CA ALA A 122 -56.32 -18.14 19.09
C ALA A 122 -54.78 -18.42 19.06
N ASP A 123 -54.12 -18.04 17.97
CA ASP A 123 -52.67 -18.16 17.76
C ASP A 123 -51.91 -16.85 18.04
N ALA A 124 -52.47 -15.95 18.88
CA ALA A 124 -51.89 -14.62 19.11
C ALA A 124 -50.44 -14.65 19.61
N ALA A 125 -50.05 -15.64 20.41
CA ALA A 125 -48.70 -15.80 20.89
C ALA A 125 -47.70 -16.14 19.73
N GLU A 126 -48.10 -17.03 18.82
CA GLU A 126 -47.32 -17.42 17.64
C GLU A 126 -47.23 -16.25 16.64
N ARG A 127 -48.37 -15.57 16.39
CA ARG A 127 -48.38 -14.39 15.52
C ARG A 127 -47.56 -13.22 16.08
N LYS A 128 -47.54 -13.04 17.40
CA LYS A 128 -46.64 -12.09 18.05
C LYS A 128 -45.16 -12.39 17.76
N GLU A 129 -44.76 -13.66 17.85
CA GLU A 129 -43.41 -14.08 17.51
C GLU A 129 -43.09 -13.82 16.03
N THR A 130 -44.03 -14.14 15.14
CA THR A 130 -43.93 -13.85 13.71
C THR A 130 -43.79 -12.37 13.43
N ALA A 131 -44.61 -11.52 14.08
CA ALA A 131 -44.51 -10.06 13.97
C ALA A 131 -43.15 -9.54 14.48
N GLN A 132 -42.58 -10.16 15.50
CA GLN A 132 -41.27 -9.81 16.03
C GLN A 132 -40.15 -10.16 15.06
N LYS A 133 -40.23 -11.30 14.40
CA LYS A 133 -39.31 -11.69 13.32
C LYS A 133 -39.44 -10.77 12.11
N ALA A 134 -40.69 -10.39 11.73
CA ALA A 134 -40.93 -9.44 10.66
C ALA A 134 -40.29 -8.05 10.96
N LEU A 135 -40.43 -7.57 12.19
CA LEU A 135 -39.84 -6.31 12.64
C LEU A 135 -38.29 -6.37 12.51
N TYR A 136 -37.65 -7.44 12.99
CA TYR A 136 -36.19 -7.61 12.85
C TYR A 136 -35.77 -7.68 11.40
N TYR A 137 -36.53 -8.33 10.54
CA TYR A 137 -36.27 -8.40 9.12
C TYR A 137 -36.26 -7.03 8.46
N GLU A 138 -37.32 -6.20 8.70
CA GLU A 138 -37.39 -4.84 8.14
C GLU A 138 -36.30 -3.92 8.69
N GLN A 139 -35.97 -4.02 9.98
CA GLN A 139 -34.84 -3.31 10.57
C GLN A 139 -33.53 -3.73 9.93
N GLY A 140 -33.31 -5.02 9.65
CA GLY A 140 -32.16 -5.54 8.95
C GLY A 140 -32.07 -4.97 7.54
N LYS A 141 -33.16 -4.94 6.79
CA LYS A 141 -33.20 -4.32 5.44
C LYS A 141 -32.88 -2.82 5.49
N GLU A 142 -33.43 -2.09 6.46
CA GLU A 142 -33.09 -0.67 6.62
C GLU A 142 -31.62 -0.44 6.91
N LYS A 143 -31.00 -1.29 7.72
CA LYS A 143 -29.57 -1.27 8.01
C LYS A 143 -28.73 -1.57 6.75
N MET A 144 -29.10 -2.60 5.98
CA MET A 144 -28.49 -2.90 4.69
C MET A 144 -28.56 -1.72 3.72
N LYS A 145 -29.74 -1.07 3.62
CA LYS A 145 -29.92 0.11 2.76
C LYS A 145 -29.04 1.30 3.17
N LYS A 146 -28.75 1.44 4.46
CA LYS A 146 -27.84 2.47 5.00
C LYS A 146 -26.35 2.09 4.91
N GLY A 147 -26.03 0.92 4.38
CA GLY A 147 -24.64 0.42 4.34
C GLY A 147 -24.11 -0.07 5.69
N ASP A 148 -24.96 -0.19 6.71
CA ASP A 148 -24.61 -0.69 8.05
C ASP A 148 -24.79 -2.22 8.09
N TYR A 149 -23.96 -2.91 7.31
CA TYR A 149 -24.07 -4.35 7.11
C TYR A 149 -23.75 -5.15 8.37
N GLU A 150 -22.83 -4.67 9.18
CA GLU A 150 -22.45 -5.31 10.44
C GLU A 150 -23.62 -5.35 11.43
N SER A 151 -24.37 -4.24 11.55
CA SER A 151 -25.57 -4.18 12.38
C SER A 151 -26.76 -4.95 11.79
N ALA A 152 -26.79 -5.17 10.47
CA ALA A 152 -27.85 -5.92 9.80
C ALA A 152 -27.79 -7.42 10.10
N ILE A 153 -26.60 -8.00 10.19
CA ILE A 153 -26.39 -9.44 10.40
C ILE A 153 -27.14 -9.98 11.63
N PRO A 154 -26.99 -9.43 12.85
CA PRO A 154 -27.69 -9.92 14.04
C PRO A 154 -29.20 -9.70 13.97
N LEU A 155 -29.68 -8.72 13.21
CA LEU A 155 -31.12 -8.50 13.00
C LEU A 155 -31.69 -9.60 12.10
N PHE A 156 -31.07 -9.92 11.00
CA PHE A 156 -31.47 -11.02 10.13
C PHE A 156 -31.38 -12.37 10.85
N GLU A 157 -30.42 -12.56 11.72
CA GLU A 157 -30.31 -13.79 12.52
C GLU A 157 -31.53 -13.99 13.43
N LYS A 158 -32.00 -12.91 14.10
CA LYS A 158 -33.21 -12.92 14.93
C LYS A 158 -34.50 -13.06 14.10
N ALA A 159 -34.46 -12.69 12.83
CA ALA A 159 -35.57 -12.79 11.91
C ALA A 159 -35.80 -14.19 11.35
N ILE A 160 -34.81 -15.09 11.36
CA ILE A 160 -34.93 -16.43 10.80
C ILE A 160 -35.99 -17.23 11.54
N PRO A 161 -36.89 -17.94 10.85
CA PRO A 161 -36.94 -18.25 9.40
C PRO A 161 -37.84 -17.30 8.56
N TYR A 162 -38.13 -16.08 9.02
CA TYR A 162 -39.05 -15.16 8.34
C TYR A 162 -38.47 -14.73 6.95
N LYS A 163 -39.27 -14.91 5.89
CA LYS A 163 -38.91 -14.59 4.48
C LYS A 163 -37.52 -15.10 4.14
N ASP A 164 -36.74 -14.29 3.46
CA ASP A 164 -35.37 -14.59 3.03
C ASP A 164 -34.29 -14.09 4.01
N ALA A 165 -34.65 -13.88 5.30
CA ALA A 165 -33.69 -13.39 6.32
C ALA A 165 -32.39 -14.16 6.37
N LYS A 166 -32.40 -15.48 6.19
CA LYS A 166 -31.20 -16.30 6.10
C LYS A 166 -30.31 -15.90 4.94
N LYS A 167 -30.91 -15.71 3.74
CA LYS A 167 -30.18 -15.29 2.53
C LYS A 167 -29.60 -13.88 2.67
N CYS A 168 -30.38 -12.95 3.27
CA CYS A 168 -29.91 -11.60 3.56
C CYS A 168 -28.73 -11.59 4.54
N LYS A 169 -28.79 -12.42 5.61
CA LYS A 169 -27.68 -12.60 6.54
C LYS A 169 -26.43 -13.11 5.84
N GLU A 170 -26.56 -14.07 4.93
CA GLU A 170 -25.43 -14.66 4.18
C GLU A 170 -24.82 -13.65 3.20
N LYS A 171 -25.61 -12.75 2.59
CA LYS A 171 -25.14 -11.73 1.63
C LYS A 171 -24.58 -10.45 2.28
N ALA A 172 -24.87 -10.18 3.53
CA ALA A 172 -24.47 -8.95 4.19
C ALA A 172 -22.93 -8.78 4.28
N PRO A 173 -22.12 -9.83 4.59
CA PRO A 173 -20.66 -9.72 4.57
C PRO A 173 -20.10 -9.34 3.19
N ASP A 174 -20.59 -9.97 2.11
CA ASP A 174 -20.11 -9.69 0.75
C ASP A 174 -20.47 -8.24 0.35
N ALA A 175 -21.64 -7.74 0.75
CA ALA A 175 -22.02 -6.36 0.53
C ALA A 175 -21.12 -5.36 1.27
N ASP A 176 -20.72 -5.67 2.50
CA ASP A 176 -19.78 -4.87 3.29
C ASP A 176 -18.40 -4.83 2.63
N TYR A 177 -17.86 -6.00 2.28
CA TYR A 177 -16.57 -6.10 1.58
C TYR A 177 -16.59 -5.36 0.24
N TYR A 178 -17.69 -5.48 -0.52
CA TYR A 178 -17.85 -4.77 -1.77
C TYR A 178 -17.82 -3.24 -1.59
N THR A 179 -18.56 -2.74 -0.59
CA THR A 179 -18.61 -1.29 -0.30
C THR A 179 -17.23 -0.76 0.11
N LYS A 180 -16.51 -1.49 0.94
CA LYS A 180 -15.13 -1.15 1.32
C LYS A 180 -14.18 -1.19 0.12
N ALA A 181 -14.33 -2.16 -0.77
CA ALA A 181 -13.54 -2.25 -1.99
C ALA A 181 -13.80 -1.07 -2.93
N VAL A 182 -15.06 -0.62 -3.05
CA VAL A 182 -15.41 0.59 -3.83
C VAL A 182 -14.76 1.83 -3.23
N ALA A 183 -14.80 2.00 -1.91
CA ALA A 183 -14.14 3.14 -1.27
C ALA A 183 -12.62 3.17 -1.55
N LEU A 184 -11.93 2.03 -1.45
CA LEU A 184 -10.51 1.91 -1.81
C LEU A 184 -10.25 2.25 -3.27
N PHE A 185 -11.14 1.83 -4.18
CA PHE A 185 -11.05 2.17 -5.59
C PHE A 185 -11.16 3.67 -5.83
N ASP A 186 -12.11 4.33 -5.18
CA ASP A 186 -12.35 5.78 -5.29
C ASP A 186 -11.20 6.60 -4.67
N GLU A 187 -10.53 6.05 -3.65
CA GLU A 187 -9.31 6.61 -3.06
C GLU A 187 -8.06 6.40 -3.94
N GLY A 188 -8.16 5.56 -4.98
CA GLY A 188 -7.04 5.24 -5.88
C GLY A 188 -6.13 4.13 -5.38
N ASP A 189 -6.46 3.46 -4.28
CA ASP A 189 -5.75 2.24 -3.82
C ASP A 189 -6.22 1.03 -4.62
N TYR A 190 -5.80 0.99 -5.89
CA TYR A 190 -6.19 -0.09 -6.80
C TYR A 190 -5.62 -1.45 -6.39
N ALA A 191 -4.53 -1.48 -5.65
CA ALA A 191 -3.94 -2.74 -5.17
C ALA A 191 -4.82 -3.41 -4.12
N SER A 192 -5.30 -2.67 -3.12
CA SER A 192 -6.18 -3.19 -2.08
C SER A 192 -7.60 -3.42 -2.60
N ALA A 193 -8.12 -2.48 -3.41
CA ALA A 193 -9.42 -2.61 -4.05
C ALA A 193 -9.50 -3.86 -4.94
N GLY A 194 -8.51 -4.05 -5.81
CA GLY A 194 -8.47 -5.18 -6.74
C GLY A 194 -8.39 -6.53 -6.04
N LYS A 195 -7.61 -6.65 -4.96
CA LYS A 195 -7.58 -7.86 -4.12
C LYS A 195 -8.94 -8.15 -3.49
N SER A 196 -9.61 -7.10 -2.98
CA SER A 196 -10.92 -7.22 -2.34
C SER A 196 -11.99 -7.62 -3.35
N PHE A 197 -12.01 -7.00 -4.54
CA PHE A 197 -12.92 -7.37 -5.61
C PHE A 197 -12.67 -8.80 -6.12
N ALA A 198 -11.40 -9.19 -6.33
CA ALA A 198 -11.07 -10.55 -6.76
C ALA A 198 -11.51 -11.61 -5.74
N ALA A 199 -11.43 -11.32 -4.43
CA ALA A 199 -11.88 -12.21 -3.38
C ALA A 199 -13.41 -12.37 -3.33
N LEU A 200 -14.17 -11.36 -3.78
CA LEU A 200 -15.63 -11.40 -3.88
C LEU A 200 -16.14 -12.26 -5.05
N GLY A 201 -15.27 -12.61 -6.00
CA GLY A 201 -15.64 -13.45 -7.14
C GLY A 201 -16.82 -12.88 -7.94
N ASP A 202 -17.85 -13.70 -8.16
CA ASP A 202 -19.03 -13.35 -8.98
C ASP A 202 -20.00 -12.38 -8.28
N TYR A 203 -19.64 -11.80 -7.13
CA TYR A 203 -20.52 -10.86 -6.46
C TYR A 203 -20.59 -9.54 -7.26
N LYS A 204 -21.78 -9.20 -7.79
CA LYS A 204 -22.03 -8.02 -8.65
C LYS A 204 -21.03 -7.93 -9.82
N ASP A 205 -20.38 -6.77 -9.97
CA ASP A 205 -19.38 -6.46 -10.98
C ASP A 205 -17.94 -6.60 -10.45
N SER A 206 -17.74 -7.36 -9.36
CA SER A 206 -16.43 -7.46 -8.67
C SER A 206 -15.31 -7.93 -9.60
N LEU A 207 -15.56 -8.93 -10.46
CA LEU A 207 -14.53 -9.41 -11.40
C LEU A 207 -14.12 -8.34 -12.41
N ASP A 208 -15.08 -7.57 -12.94
CA ASP A 208 -14.80 -6.49 -13.87
C ASP A 208 -14.03 -5.34 -13.20
N ARG A 209 -14.40 -5.01 -11.96
CA ARG A 209 -13.68 -4.01 -11.17
C ARG A 209 -12.28 -4.47 -10.78
N ALA A 210 -12.10 -5.73 -10.42
CA ALA A 210 -10.77 -6.29 -10.15
C ALA A 210 -9.88 -6.21 -11.39
N LYS A 211 -10.41 -6.53 -12.57
CA LYS A 211 -9.71 -6.35 -13.86
C LYS A 211 -9.33 -4.89 -14.08
N THR A 212 -10.26 -3.95 -13.87
CA THR A 212 -9.99 -2.52 -14.01
C THR A 212 -8.89 -2.05 -13.05
N CYS A 213 -8.88 -2.54 -11.80
CA CYS A 213 -7.81 -2.27 -10.84
C CYS A 213 -6.45 -2.76 -11.38
N ALA A 214 -6.39 -3.98 -11.92
CA ALA A 214 -5.15 -4.51 -12.48
C ALA A 214 -4.66 -3.68 -13.68
N GLU A 215 -5.56 -3.24 -14.56
CA GLU A 215 -5.23 -2.35 -15.69
C GLU A 215 -4.68 -1.00 -15.20
N LYS A 216 -5.29 -0.40 -14.17
CA LYS A 216 -4.78 0.84 -13.55
C LYS A 216 -3.40 0.66 -12.91
N LEU A 217 -3.15 -0.45 -12.26
CA LEU A 217 -1.84 -0.79 -11.71
C LEU A 217 -0.78 -0.98 -12.80
N MET A 218 -1.14 -1.55 -13.95
CA MET A 218 -0.26 -1.61 -15.12
C MET A 218 0.11 -0.22 -15.63
N GLU A 219 -0.86 0.70 -15.72
CA GLU A 219 -0.63 2.11 -16.09
C GLU A 219 0.29 2.82 -15.09
N GLN A 220 0.17 2.52 -13.80
CA GLN A 220 1.00 3.06 -12.71
C GLN A 220 2.36 2.36 -12.57
N GLN A 221 2.65 1.39 -13.43
CA GLN A 221 3.86 0.55 -13.37
C GLN A 221 3.99 -0.29 -12.08
N GLU A 222 2.86 -0.53 -11.39
CA GLU A 222 2.77 -1.41 -10.23
C GLU A 222 2.53 -2.87 -10.66
N TYR A 223 3.44 -3.38 -11.49
CA TYR A 223 3.29 -4.65 -12.22
C TYR A 223 3.11 -5.87 -11.32
N ALA A 224 3.81 -5.92 -10.18
CA ALA A 224 3.69 -7.04 -9.23
C ALA A 224 2.30 -7.11 -8.59
N ALA A 225 1.67 -5.95 -8.30
CA ALA A 225 0.32 -5.90 -7.78
C ALA A 225 -0.71 -6.30 -8.85
N ALA A 226 -0.53 -5.84 -10.10
CA ALA A 226 -1.36 -6.22 -11.23
C ALA A 226 -1.27 -7.74 -11.50
N GLN A 227 -0.08 -8.31 -11.51
CA GLN A 227 0.18 -9.74 -11.68
C GLN A 227 -0.58 -10.57 -10.65
N TYR A 228 -0.56 -10.14 -9.37
CA TYR A 228 -1.31 -10.82 -8.30
C TYR A 228 -2.81 -10.83 -8.58
N ILE A 229 -3.38 -9.70 -9.01
CA ILE A 229 -4.82 -9.60 -9.29
C ILE A 229 -5.19 -10.46 -10.51
N TYR A 230 -4.42 -10.41 -11.60
CA TYR A 230 -4.66 -11.28 -12.76
C TYR A 230 -4.60 -12.77 -12.41
N ALA A 231 -3.68 -13.16 -11.53
CA ALA A 231 -3.61 -14.52 -11.01
C ALA A 231 -4.88 -14.91 -10.24
N ALA A 232 -5.42 -14.01 -9.43
CA ALA A 232 -6.64 -14.23 -8.65
C ALA A 232 -7.90 -14.28 -9.54
N LEU A 233 -7.91 -13.55 -10.66
CA LEU A 233 -9.00 -13.55 -11.64
C LEU A 233 -9.10 -14.87 -12.43
N GLY A 234 -8.05 -15.68 -12.44
CA GLY A 234 -8.07 -17.02 -13.01
C GLY A 234 -7.43 -17.17 -14.39
N PRO A 235 -7.51 -18.39 -14.98
CA PRO A 235 -6.72 -18.78 -16.15
C PRO A 235 -7.05 -18.01 -17.43
N GLN A 236 -8.20 -17.36 -17.53
CA GLN A 236 -8.56 -16.52 -18.67
C GLN A 236 -7.71 -15.25 -18.78
N PHE A 237 -6.97 -14.88 -17.71
CA PHE A 237 -6.06 -13.73 -17.67
C PHE A 237 -4.58 -14.14 -17.62
N GLU A 238 -4.27 -15.37 -18.02
CA GLU A 238 -2.90 -15.90 -17.97
C GLU A 238 -1.90 -15.09 -18.83
N GLU A 239 -2.33 -14.59 -19.99
CA GLU A 239 -1.50 -13.75 -20.85
C GLU A 239 -1.18 -12.40 -20.17
N GLN A 240 -2.18 -11.74 -19.58
CA GLN A 240 -2.02 -10.48 -18.85
C GLN A 240 -1.15 -10.68 -17.61
N ARG A 241 -1.36 -11.79 -16.91
CA ARG A 241 -0.54 -12.19 -15.75
C ARG A 241 0.94 -12.37 -16.14
N ALA A 242 1.20 -13.10 -17.23
CA ALA A 242 2.54 -13.36 -17.73
C ALA A 242 3.24 -12.06 -18.20
N ASN A 243 2.49 -11.16 -18.86
CA ASN A 243 3.00 -9.86 -19.23
C ASN A 243 3.34 -8.99 -17.99
N ALA A 244 2.47 -8.96 -16.99
CA ALA A 244 2.72 -8.23 -15.75
C ALA A 244 3.95 -8.79 -15.00
N ASP A 245 4.13 -10.11 -14.98
CA ASP A 245 5.30 -10.77 -14.39
C ASP A 245 6.60 -10.40 -15.10
N ASP A 246 6.62 -10.45 -16.43
CA ASP A 246 7.77 -10.03 -17.25
C ASP A 246 8.15 -8.55 -16.99
N LEU A 247 7.14 -7.66 -16.97
CA LEU A 247 7.38 -6.25 -16.69
C LEU A 247 7.84 -6.00 -15.24
N ALA A 248 7.33 -6.76 -14.27
CA ALA A 248 7.79 -6.70 -12.88
C ALA A 248 9.26 -7.11 -12.74
N GLN A 249 9.68 -8.17 -13.42
CA GLN A 249 11.08 -8.62 -13.44
C GLN A 249 12.00 -7.61 -14.11
N LYS A 250 11.54 -7.00 -15.23
CA LYS A 250 12.29 -5.91 -15.90
C LYS A 250 12.44 -4.69 -15.00
N LYS A 251 11.36 -4.27 -14.31
CA LYS A 251 11.39 -3.16 -13.34
C LYS A 251 12.38 -3.44 -12.21
N ALA A 252 12.34 -4.61 -11.59
CA ALA A 252 13.27 -5.00 -10.53
C ALA A 252 14.75 -5.01 -11.01
N THR A 253 14.98 -5.45 -12.26
CA THR A 253 16.31 -5.41 -12.86
C THR A 253 16.77 -3.98 -13.09
N PHE A 254 15.90 -3.09 -13.54
CA PHE A 254 16.19 -1.68 -13.74
C PHE A 254 16.47 -0.96 -12.41
N GLU A 255 15.68 -1.21 -11.37
CA GLU A 255 15.91 -0.70 -10.01
C GLU A 255 17.25 -1.17 -9.45
N SER A 256 17.64 -2.42 -9.71
CA SER A 256 18.96 -2.94 -9.34
C SER A 256 20.08 -2.19 -10.05
N ALA A 257 19.88 -1.81 -11.31
CA ALA A 257 20.85 -0.97 -12.03
C ALA A 257 20.94 0.43 -11.43
N LEU A 258 19.82 1.05 -11.08
CA LEU A 258 19.79 2.38 -10.43
C LEU A 258 20.51 2.33 -9.07
N GLN A 259 20.28 1.29 -8.28
CA GLN A 259 21.00 1.12 -7.01
C GLN A 259 22.53 0.98 -7.23
N CYS A 260 22.95 0.26 -8.27
CA CYS A 260 24.37 0.19 -8.62
C CYS A 260 24.94 1.55 -9.01
N VAL A 261 24.16 2.42 -9.67
CA VAL A 261 24.58 3.79 -9.98
C VAL A 261 24.76 4.61 -8.70
N GLU A 262 23.85 4.52 -7.75
CA GLU A 262 23.96 5.18 -6.43
C GLU A 262 25.18 4.69 -5.65
N ASP A 263 25.51 3.40 -5.78
CA ASP A 263 26.68 2.78 -5.17
C ASP A 263 28.00 3.07 -5.93
N ASN A 264 27.98 3.88 -6.99
CA ASN A 264 29.11 4.14 -7.89
C ASN A 264 29.69 2.88 -8.60
N LYS A 265 28.87 1.83 -8.76
CA LYS A 265 29.23 0.56 -9.40
C LYS A 265 28.83 0.57 -10.88
N VAL A 266 29.47 1.42 -11.68
CA VAL A 266 29.07 1.68 -13.09
C VAL A 266 29.07 0.41 -13.94
N ASP A 267 30.07 -0.47 -13.80
CA ASP A 267 30.12 -1.74 -14.54
C ASP A 267 28.94 -2.65 -14.21
N SER A 268 28.63 -2.80 -12.93
CA SER A 268 27.50 -3.62 -12.48
C SER A 268 26.16 -3.03 -12.97
N ALA A 269 26.03 -1.71 -12.95
CA ALA A 269 24.84 -1.03 -13.50
C ALA A 269 24.68 -1.32 -15.00
N LEU A 270 25.76 -1.21 -15.78
CA LEU A 270 25.75 -1.54 -17.21
C LEU A 270 25.42 -3.01 -17.48
N ASP A 271 25.89 -3.93 -16.63
CA ASP A 271 25.55 -5.36 -16.71
C ASP A 271 24.05 -5.63 -16.48
N TYR A 272 23.43 -4.97 -15.49
CA TYR A 272 21.99 -5.05 -15.30
C TYR A 272 21.21 -4.45 -16.46
N LEU A 273 21.59 -3.25 -16.89
CA LEU A 273 20.95 -2.58 -18.03
C LEU A 273 21.11 -3.38 -19.33
N GLY A 274 22.22 -4.10 -19.50
CA GLY A 274 22.46 -4.95 -20.65
C GLY A 274 21.46 -6.09 -20.84
N LYS A 275 20.73 -6.47 -19.78
CA LYS A 275 19.67 -7.50 -19.80
C LYS A 275 18.31 -6.95 -20.23
N LEU A 276 18.19 -5.63 -20.36
CA LEU A 276 16.94 -4.93 -20.64
C LEU A 276 16.93 -4.31 -22.05
N PRO A 277 15.78 -4.25 -22.69
CA PRO A 277 15.65 -3.51 -23.95
C PRO A 277 15.82 -2.01 -23.72
N ASP A 278 16.39 -1.31 -24.71
CA ASP A 278 16.75 0.11 -24.58
C ASP A 278 15.55 1.06 -24.43
N ASP A 279 14.38 0.66 -24.95
CA ASP A 279 13.12 1.37 -24.85
C ASP A 279 12.37 1.15 -23.51
N PHE A 280 12.81 0.16 -22.72
CA PHE A 280 12.23 -0.05 -21.39
C PHE A 280 12.58 1.13 -20.47
N GLY A 281 11.63 1.54 -19.64
CA GLY A 281 11.85 2.64 -18.69
C GLY A 281 10.81 2.69 -17.57
N CYS A 282 11.23 3.29 -16.47
CA CYS A 282 10.40 3.57 -15.30
C CYS A 282 10.71 4.99 -14.81
N ASP A 283 9.69 5.65 -14.25
CA ASP A 283 9.83 6.96 -13.60
C ASP A 283 10.53 8.02 -14.46
N GLY A 284 10.22 8.01 -15.76
CA GLY A 284 10.76 8.97 -16.73
C GLY A 284 12.21 8.72 -17.16
N LYS A 285 12.84 7.64 -16.70
CA LYS A 285 14.18 7.21 -17.13
C LYS A 285 14.08 6.01 -18.07
N THR A 286 14.89 5.98 -19.11
CA THR A 286 14.97 4.83 -20.03
C THR A 286 16.31 4.13 -19.93
N VAL A 287 16.31 2.83 -20.21
CA VAL A 287 17.53 2.01 -20.24
C VAL A 287 18.56 2.58 -21.22
N GLY A 288 18.13 2.94 -22.44
CA GLY A 288 19.01 3.48 -23.47
C GLY A 288 19.67 4.80 -23.06
N ALA A 289 18.89 5.72 -22.46
CA ALA A 289 19.42 7.00 -21.97
C ALA A 289 20.45 6.79 -20.85
N LEU A 290 20.11 5.92 -19.87
CA LEU A 290 20.99 5.63 -18.75
C LEU A 290 22.29 4.91 -19.21
N LYS A 291 22.21 3.94 -20.11
CA LYS A 291 23.38 3.32 -20.75
C LYS A 291 24.28 4.36 -21.43
N GLY A 292 23.67 5.30 -22.17
CA GLY A 292 24.40 6.38 -22.83
C GLY A 292 25.17 7.24 -21.83
N GLN A 293 24.54 7.65 -20.75
CA GLN A 293 25.16 8.44 -19.68
C GLN A 293 26.30 7.66 -18.99
N LEU A 294 26.06 6.41 -18.59
CA LEU A 294 27.07 5.60 -17.91
C LEU A 294 28.27 5.29 -18.79
N ASN A 295 28.06 5.02 -20.08
CA ASN A 295 29.15 4.81 -21.04
C ASN A 295 29.97 6.08 -21.25
N ALA A 296 29.39 7.27 -21.19
CA ALA A 296 30.11 8.53 -21.30
C ALA A 296 31.00 8.80 -20.07
N VAL A 297 30.53 8.45 -18.86
CA VAL A 297 31.28 8.69 -17.62
C VAL A 297 32.24 7.55 -17.24
N LYS A 298 31.99 6.33 -17.71
CA LYS A 298 32.81 5.16 -17.40
C LYS A 298 34.33 5.39 -17.59
N PRO A 299 34.81 5.99 -18.70
CA PRO A 299 36.23 6.24 -18.87
C PRO A 299 36.82 7.17 -17.81
N ILE A 300 36.03 8.03 -17.20
CA ILE A 300 36.41 8.93 -16.11
C ILE A 300 36.48 8.14 -14.80
N MET A 301 35.43 7.34 -14.54
CA MET A 301 35.35 6.46 -13.36
C MET A 301 36.52 5.45 -13.34
N ASP A 302 36.92 4.97 -14.51
CA ASP A 302 38.05 4.06 -14.67
C ASP A 302 39.44 4.70 -14.31
N LEU A 303 39.48 6.02 -14.08
CA LEU A 303 40.65 6.69 -13.52
C LEU A 303 40.89 6.37 -12.05
N ALA A 304 39.84 5.99 -11.32
CA ALA A 304 39.99 5.64 -9.90
C ALA A 304 40.98 4.50 -9.69
N GLY A 305 41.84 4.65 -8.68
CA GLY A 305 42.80 3.65 -8.29
C GLY A 305 44.09 4.22 -7.74
N THR A 306 44.99 3.34 -7.34
CA THR A 306 46.32 3.71 -6.86
C THR A 306 47.32 3.57 -7.99
N TYR A 307 48.10 4.60 -8.16
CA TYR A 307 49.20 4.67 -9.16
C TYR A 307 50.52 4.74 -8.41
N LYS A 308 51.49 4.02 -8.89
CA LYS A 308 52.84 4.04 -8.32
C LYS A 308 53.84 4.59 -9.32
N SER A 309 54.91 5.13 -8.82
CA SER A 309 56.04 5.56 -9.63
C SER A 309 56.54 4.39 -10.47
N CYS A 310 56.60 4.59 -11.79
CA CYS A 310 56.95 3.53 -12.74
C CYS A 310 58.40 3.05 -12.61
N ASP A 311 59.30 3.95 -12.22
CA ASP A 311 60.76 3.66 -12.09
C ASP A 311 61.31 4.73 -11.12
N PRO A 312 61.66 4.36 -9.89
CA PRO A 312 62.19 5.30 -8.91
C PRO A 312 63.43 6.05 -9.40
N SER A 313 64.19 5.47 -10.29
CA SER A 313 65.38 6.12 -10.86
C SER A 313 65.06 7.17 -11.92
N LYS A 314 63.94 7.01 -12.62
CA LYS A 314 63.41 7.96 -13.61
C LYS A 314 62.45 8.99 -12.99
N CYS A 315 61.97 8.73 -11.81
CA CYS A 315 61.13 9.65 -11.04
C CYS A 315 61.95 10.53 -10.10
N ARG A 316 63.26 10.56 -10.27
CA ARG A 316 64.16 11.39 -9.52
C ARG A 316 64.58 12.61 -10.36
N VAL A 317 64.35 13.80 -9.86
CA VAL A 317 64.82 15.05 -10.43
C VAL A 317 65.81 15.65 -9.46
N THR A 318 66.96 16.01 -9.99
CA THR A 318 68.00 16.70 -9.23
C THR A 318 68.22 18.08 -9.87
N GLN A 319 68.05 19.11 -9.08
CA GLN A 319 68.33 20.48 -9.48
C GLN A 319 69.38 21.08 -8.56
N THR A 320 70.41 21.67 -9.15
CA THR A 320 71.44 22.33 -8.42
C THR A 320 71.31 23.84 -8.64
N SER A 321 71.20 24.58 -7.55
CA SER A 321 71.17 26.03 -7.53
C SER A 321 72.45 26.56 -6.88
N LYS A 322 73.08 27.53 -7.52
CA LYS A 322 74.25 28.21 -6.97
C LYS A 322 73.91 29.63 -6.66
N SER A 323 74.15 30.06 -5.45
CA SER A 323 74.00 31.45 -5.01
C SER A 323 75.34 31.97 -4.48
N THR A 324 75.66 33.17 -4.90
CA THR A 324 76.86 33.82 -4.44
C THR A 324 76.49 35.11 -3.72
N GLY A 325 76.65 35.15 -2.39
CA GLY A 325 76.61 36.34 -1.59
C GLY A 325 77.98 37.00 -1.47
N TYR A 326 78.02 38.24 -0.90
CA TYR A 326 79.21 39.04 -0.81
C TYR A 326 80.44 38.35 -0.04
N TYR A 327 80.10 37.33 0.79
CA TYR A 327 81.12 36.56 1.55
C TYR A 327 80.92 35.04 1.50
N TYR A 328 79.79 34.58 0.94
CA TYR A 328 79.50 33.17 0.94
C TYR A 328 78.92 32.73 -0.42
N TRP A 329 79.29 31.57 -0.84
CA TRP A 329 78.60 30.85 -1.91
C TRP A 329 78.05 29.56 -1.34
N TRP A 330 76.85 29.21 -1.72
CA TRP A 330 76.24 27.95 -1.39
C TRP A 330 75.77 27.26 -2.66
N GLU A 331 75.78 25.97 -2.63
CA GLU A 331 75.16 25.16 -3.64
C GLU A 331 74.07 24.30 -2.94
N SER A 332 72.84 24.34 -3.39
CA SER A 332 71.77 23.46 -2.93
C SER A 332 71.43 22.51 -4.05
N THR A 333 71.25 21.27 -3.72
CA THR A 333 70.81 20.22 -4.63
C THR A 333 69.52 19.62 -4.09
N ASP A 334 68.42 19.86 -4.77
CA ASP A 334 67.16 19.24 -4.47
C ASP A 334 66.98 17.95 -5.26
N THR A 335 66.60 16.89 -4.53
CA THR A 335 66.22 15.63 -5.12
C THR A 335 64.80 15.31 -4.75
N ILE A 336 63.92 15.12 -5.73
CA ILE A 336 62.51 14.82 -5.55
C ILE A 336 62.25 13.43 -6.12
N THR A 337 61.59 12.58 -5.33
CA THR A 337 61.22 11.21 -5.74
C THR A 337 59.71 11.04 -5.55
N GLY A 338 59.01 10.76 -6.63
CA GLY A 338 57.57 10.44 -6.55
C GLY A 338 57.32 9.15 -5.79
N GLU A 339 56.31 9.15 -4.96
CA GLU A 339 55.90 7.98 -4.15
C GLU A 339 54.57 7.42 -4.70
N ASP A 340 53.45 7.87 -4.21
CA ASP A 340 52.14 7.34 -4.54
C ASP A 340 51.19 8.43 -5.07
N LEU A 341 50.29 8.02 -5.98
CA LEU A 341 49.14 8.82 -6.41
C LEU A 341 47.89 7.98 -6.24
N SER A 342 46.92 8.48 -5.50
CA SER A 342 45.57 7.90 -5.41
C SER A 342 44.57 8.81 -6.08
N ILE A 343 43.62 8.21 -6.82
CA ILE A 343 42.49 8.88 -7.45
C ILE A 343 41.25 8.11 -7.05
N ASP A 344 40.28 8.82 -6.45
CA ASP A 344 38.93 8.35 -6.19
C ASP A 344 38.00 9.03 -7.17
N ALA A 345 36.94 8.32 -7.63
CA ALA A 345 35.98 8.82 -8.56
C ALA A 345 34.56 8.48 -8.06
N SER A 346 33.66 9.45 -8.07
CA SER A 346 32.24 9.24 -7.74
C SER A 346 31.36 10.00 -8.71
N LEU A 347 30.22 9.41 -9.06
CA LEU A 347 29.23 10.01 -9.96
C LEU A 347 28.37 11.00 -9.21
N ASN A 348 28.27 12.24 -9.71
CA ASN A 348 27.37 13.26 -9.19
C ASN A 348 25.95 13.10 -9.76
N SER A 349 24.96 13.65 -9.08
CA SER A 349 23.55 13.62 -9.50
C SER A 349 23.29 14.36 -10.81
N ASP A 350 24.16 15.31 -11.20
CA ASP A 350 24.08 16.06 -12.45
C ASP A 350 24.75 15.35 -13.65
N GLY A 351 25.33 14.14 -13.41
CA GLY A 351 26.01 13.35 -14.43
C GLY A 351 27.49 13.71 -14.62
N SER A 352 28.04 14.64 -13.85
CA SER A 352 29.49 14.88 -13.75
C SER A 352 30.14 13.84 -12.84
N VAL A 353 31.48 13.70 -12.89
CA VAL A 353 32.24 12.83 -12.01
C VAL A 353 33.09 13.69 -11.09
N HIS A 354 32.95 13.45 -9.79
CA HIS A 354 33.82 14.00 -8.78
C HIS A 354 35.10 13.18 -8.69
N LEU A 355 36.26 13.81 -9.00
CA LEU A 355 37.57 13.24 -8.80
C LEU A 355 38.18 13.85 -7.55
N SER A 356 38.66 13.03 -6.66
CA SER A 356 39.42 13.43 -5.49
C SER A 356 40.62 12.51 -5.31
N GLY A 357 41.59 12.94 -4.54
CA GLY A 357 42.76 12.09 -4.32
C GLY A 357 43.94 12.83 -3.70
N SER A 358 45.07 12.13 -3.68
CA SER A 358 46.31 12.68 -3.17
C SER A 358 47.53 12.18 -3.96
N VAL A 359 48.53 13.02 -4.06
CA VAL A 359 49.83 12.67 -4.60
C VAL A 359 50.87 12.89 -3.52
N SER A 360 51.79 11.94 -3.38
CA SER A 360 52.92 12.04 -2.45
C SER A 360 54.27 11.96 -3.19
N PHE A 361 55.22 12.70 -2.67
CA PHE A 361 56.57 12.67 -3.13
C PHE A 361 57.54 12.99 -1.97
N TYR A 362 58.73 12.43 -2.04
CA TYR A 362 59.79 12.69 -1.07
C TYR A 362 60.73 13.76 -1.62
N ARG A 363 60.97 14.84 -0.86
CA ARG A 363 61.92 15.91 -1.17
C ARG A 363 63.11 15.81 -0.26
N TYR A 364 64.27 15.84 -0.84
CA TYR A 364 65.55 15.82 -0.16
C TYR A 364 66.40 16.98 -0.65
N THR A 365 66.80 17.87 0.24
CA THR A 365 67.60 19.04 -0.08
C THR A 365 68.97 18.90 0.55
N ASN A 366 70.03 18.94 -0.26
CA ASN A 366 71.40 18.92 0.19
C ASN A 366 72.02 20.31 -0.01
N PHE A 367 72.57 20.88 1.04
CA PHE A 367 73.31 22.14 1.00
C PHE A 367 74.81 21.88 1.16
N SER A 368 75.58 22.28 0.16
CA SER A 368 77.05 22.18 0.23
C SER A 368 77.69 23.55 0.52
N THR A 369 77.75 23.85 1.80
CA THR A 369 78.60 24.90 2.36
C THR A 369 79.18 24.40 3.67
N ILE A 370 80.45 24.35 3.88
CA ILE A 370 81.14 24.09 5.18
C ILE A 370 80.36 23.08 6.13
N GLY A 371 79.78 22.05 5.57
CA GLY A 371 79.06 21.00 6.30
C GLY A 371 77.76 20.65 5.60
N GLU A 372 77.60 19.36 5.28
CA GLU A 372 76.36 18.82 4.64
C GLU A 372 75.19 18.91 5.64
N TYR A 373 74.19 19.72 5.34
CA TYR A 373 72.85 19.62 5.94
C TYR A 373 71.95 18.83 5.02
N VAL A 374 71.50 17.71 5.52
CA VAL A 374 70.56 16.82 4.82
C VAL A 374 69.24 16.98 5.46
N ASN A 375 68.27 17.49 4.74
CA ASN A 375 66.91 17.56 5.21
C ASN A 375 66.00 16.83 4.20
N GLY A 376 65.34 15.78 4.66
CA GLY A 376 64.42 15.01 3.83
C GLY A 376 63.01 15.06 4.41
N SER A 377 62.03 15.29 3.59
CA SER A 377 60.61 15.27 4.00
C SER A 377 59.76 14.67 2.92
N SER A 378 58.76 13.91 3.32
CA SER A 378 57.64 13.53 2.46
C SER A 378 56.65 14.66 2.40
N VAL A 379 56.20 15.00 1.20
CA VAL A 379 55.19 16.01 0.92
C VAL A 379 53.99 15.29 0.34
N SER A 380 52.81 15.56 0.89
CA SER A 380 51.54 15.04 0.35
C SER A 380 50.64 16.23 0.01
N LYS A 381 50.02 16.18 -1.16
CA LYS A 381 49.07 17.19 -1.64
C LYS A 381 47.81 16.49 -2.13
N SER A 382 46.67 17.09 -1.80
CA SER A 382 45.34 16.56 -2.16
C SER A 382 44.68 17.42 -3.24
N PHE A 383 43.81 16.82 -4.02
CA PHE A 383 42.99 17.48 -5.02
C PHE A 383 41.53 17.03 -4.93
N SER A 384 40.60 17.88 -5.43
CA SER A 384 39.20 17.62 -5.49
C SER A 384 38.57 18.52 -6.58
N LEU A 385 37.93 17.93 -7.60
CA LEU A 385 37.29 18.66 -8.70
C LEU A 385 36.21 17.83 -9.38
N ASP A 386 35.24 18.52 -10.00
CA ASP A 386 34.20 17.90 -10.81
C ASP A 386 34.57 17.99 -12.29
N VAL A 387 34.37 16.90 -13.03
CA VAL A 387 34.70 16.80 -14.45
C VAL A 387 33.55 16.16 -15.24
N THR A 388 33.38 16.58 -16.49
CA THR A 388 32.41 16.01 -17.43
C THR A 388 33.08 15.19 -18.53
N GLY A 389 34.40 15.11 -18.53
CA GLY A 389 35.22 14.34 -19.47
C GLY A 389 36.58 14.00 -18.85
N ILE A 390 37.37 13.15 -19.53
CA ILE A 390 38.67 12.78 -19.05
C ILE A 390 39.55 14.04 -19.00
N PRO A 391 40.04 14.46 -17.81
CA PRO A 391 40.85 15.65 -17.70
C PRO A 391 42.22 15.43 -18.29
N GLY A 392 42.73 16.37 -19.10
CA GLY A 392 44.12 16.39 -19.56
C GLY A 392 45.09 16.81 -18.45
N SER A 393 44.58 17.57 -17.46
CA SER A 393 45.34 18.00 -16.29
C SER A 393 44.42 18.15 -15.09
N ILE A 394 44.93 17.83 -13.91
CA ILE A 394 44.28 18.02 -12.60
C ILE A 394 45.10 19.05 -11.82
N PRO A 395 44.61 20.28 -11.64
CA PRO A 395 45.28 21.27 -10.79
C PRO A 395 45.15 20.81 -9.31
N ILE A 396 46.26 20.87 -8.59
CA ILE A 396 46.31 20.55 -7.16
C ILE A 396 46.36 21.84 -6.35
N ASP A 397 47.28 22.71 -6.73
CA ASP A 397 47.39 24.08 -6.21
C ASP A 397 48.04 24.99 -7.28
N ASP A 398 48.34 26.24 -6.93
CA ASP A 398 48.88 27.23 -7.86
C ASP A 398 50.24 26.83 -8.46
N GLN A 399 50.92 25.86 -7.82
CA GLN A 399 52.25 25.44 -8.19
C GLN A 399 52.31 23.97 -8.67
N THR A 400 51.25 23.20 -8.43
CA THR A 400 51.26 21.75 -8.62
C THR A 400 50.10 21.29 -9.47
N SER A 401 50.35 20.49 -10.48
CA SER A 401 49.33 19.83 -11.30
C SER A 401 49.75 18.43 -11.72
N LEU A 402 48.74 17.57 -11.91
CA LEU A 402 48.90 16.28 -12.57
C LEU A 402 48.55 16.46 -14.04
N VAL A 403 49.40 15.97 -14.94
CA VAL A 403 49.18 16.01 -16.39
C VAL A 403 49.06 14.60 -16.92
N ARG A 404 47.95 14.30 -17.61
CA ARG A 404 47.72 13.00 -18.22
C ARG A 404 48.52 12.84 -19.51
N ASN A 405 49.31 11.80 -19.59
CA ASN A 405 50.11 11.46 -20.79
C ASN A 405 49.26 10.67 -21.80
N GLY A 406 49.67 10.68 -23.06
CA GLY A 406 49.01 9.94 -24.14
C GLY A 406 48.99 8.43 -23.97
N ASP A 407 49.88 7.89 -23.14
CA ASP A 407 49.97 6.46 -22.78
C ASP A 407 49.11 6.08 -21.54
N GLY A 408 48.30 7.05 -21.02
CA GLY A 408 47.46 6.84 -19.86
C GLY A 408 48.15 6.99 -18.50
N THR A 409 49.44 7.26 -18.50
CA THR A 409 50.19 7.58 -17.28
C THR A 409 49.93 9.04 -16.85
N TRP A 410 50.32 9.39 -15.62
CA TRP A 410 50.26 10.73 -15.10
C TRP A 410 51.65 11.27 -14.83
N SER A 411 51.85 12.56 -15.12
CA SER A 411 53.06 13.28 -14.74
C SER A 411 52.69 14.34 -13.70
N LEU A 412 53.48 14.41 -12.63
CA LEU A 412 53.41 15.52 -11.69
C LEU A 412 54.24 16.69 -12.21
N SER A 413 53.62 17.83 -12.41
CA SER A 413 54.28 19.09 -12.66
C SER A 413 54.23 19.94 -11.38
N TRP A 414 55.40 20.37 -10.91
CA TRP A 414 55.51 21.17 -9.71
C TRP A 414 56.50 22.31 -9.94
N SER A 415 56.11 23.51 -9.52
CA SER A 415 56.98 24.70 -9.56
C SER A 415 56.90 25.38 -8.21
N GLU A 416 58.02 25.75 -7.66
CA GLU A 416 58.13 26.52 -6.44
C GLU A 416 59.04 27.72 -6.68
N SER A 417 58.57 28.94 -6.26
CA SER A 417 59.40 30.12 -6.19
C SER A 417 59.63 30.43 -4.71
N ASP A 418 60.87 30.43 -4.29
CA ASP A 418 61.25 30.81 -2.92
C ASP A 418 61.65 32.27 -2.87
N ASN A 419 60.77 33.11 -2.33
CA ASN A 419 60.99 34.54 -2.11
C ASN A 419 61.44 34.84 -0.67
N SER A 420 62.02 33.91 0.06
CA SER A 420 62.17 34.00 1.53
C SER A 420 63.33 34.87 2.01
N HIS A 421 64.21 35.37 1.11
CA HIS A 421 65.29 36.29 1.49
C HIS A 421 65.50 37.37 0.43
N ASP A 422 65.91 38.58 0.83
CA ASP A 422 66.15 39.81 0.06
C ASP A 422 67.16 39.73 -1.13
N LEU A 423 67.40 38.54 -1.61
CA LEU A 423 68.15 38.20 -2.80
C LEU A 423 67.21 37.45 -3.74
N TYR A 424 66.86 38.06 -4.82
CA TYR A 424 65.98 37.50 -5.87
C TYR A 424 66.55 36.19 -6.40
N PHE A 425 65.98 35.07 -5.97
CA PHE A 425 66.20 33.77 -6.59
C PHE A 425 64.85 33.17 -6.99
N ASP A 426 64.51 33.32 -8.25
CA ASP A 426 63.41 32.56 -8.84
C ASP A 426 63.92 31.15 -9.15
N TYR A 427 63.51 30.18 -8.32
CA TYR A 427 63.75 28.78 -8.60
C TYR A 427 62.52 28.18 -9.24
N LEU A 428 62.55 27.87 -10.52
CA LEU A 428 61.55 27.11 -11.20
C LEU A 428 61.96 25.61 -11.16
N TYR A 429 61.31 24.84 -10.28
CA TYR A 429 61.47 23.42 -10.23
C TYR A 429 60.43 22.77 -11.12
N THR A 430 60.82 22.09 -12.18
CA THR A 430 59.93 21.27 -12.99
C THR A 430 60.32 19.81 -12.77
N ALA A 431 59.56 19.11 -11.93
CA ALA A 431 59.72 17.69 -11.71
C ALA A 431 58.64 16.94 -12.49
N ASN A 432 59.02 16.17 -13.46
CA ASN A 432 58.13 15.30 -14.23
C ASN A 432 58.23 13.87 -13.73
N PHE A 433 57.28 13.46 -12.88
CA PHE A 433 57.18 12.07 -12.41
C PHE A 433 56.09 11.36 -13.21
N ARG A 434 56.37 10.10 -13.61
CA ARG A 434 55.39 9.26 -14.28
C ARG A 434 54.79 8.27 -13.30
N TYR A 435 53.47 8.28 -13.18
CA TYR A 435 52.71 7.31 -12.42
C TYR A 435 51.90 6.43 -13.36
N SER A 436 51.98 5.11 -13.22
CA SER A 436 51.15 4.14 -13.93
C SER A 436 50.20 3.41 -12.99
N LYS A 437 49.03 3.10 -13.46
CA LYS A 437 48.05 2.34 -12.69
C LYS A 437 48.60 0.94 -12.38
N TRP A 438 48.59 0.59 -11.10
CA TRP A 438 49.03 -0.72 -10.66
C TRP A 438 47.98 -1.76 -11.03
N LYS A 439 48.33 -2.68 -11.94
CA LYS A 439 47.53 -3.88 -12.13
C LYS A 439 48.03 -4.91 -11.14
N VAL A 440 47.16 -5.26 -10.17
CA VAL A 440 47.39 -6.49 -9.40
C VAL A 440 47.21 -7.63 -10.39
N CYS A 441 48.28 -8.35 -10.68
CA CYS A 441 48.22 -9.60 -11.44
C CYS A 441 47.59 -10.70 -10.61
#